data_ed43ddbe8c406c8140533baff1a5cd9f
#
_entry.id   ed43ddbe8c406c8140533baff1a5cd9f
#
_cell.length_a   1.000
_cell.length_b   1.000
_cell.length_c   1.000
_cell.angle_alpha   90.00
_cell.angle_beta   90.00
_cell.angle_gamma   90.00
#
_symmetry.space_group_name_H-M   'P 1'
#
loop_
_entity.id
_entity.type
_entity.pdbx_description
1 polymer ?
#
loop_
_entity_poly.entity_id
_entity_poly.type
_entity_poly.pdbx_seq_one_letter_code
_entity_poly.pdbx_strand_id
1 'polypeptide(L)'
;MNSPIKVAITGAAGQIGYSLLFRVASGALFGPNQPVQLNLIEIPPALDALKGVVMELDDCAFPLLKGIVATADLDEGFRDVNWAMLVGSVPRKAGMERGDLLGINGKIFIGQGQAIEKNAAQDVRILVIGNPCNTNCLIAMNNARSIPQDRWFAMTRLDENRAKAQLAQKAGVDVTSVTNMTIWGNHSATQYPDFYNAKIDGRSAAEVITDESWLQGEFIKSVQQRGAAIIKARGLSSAGSAANAGIDSITSLVSDTPEGDWHSVAVCSDGSYDVPKGLISSFPVRARGGKWEIVRGVQLNEFSRSKIDASVRELQEEQSLVSELLPN
;
A
#
# COMPACT_ATOMS: atom_id res chain seq x y z
N MET A 1 -11.44 -18.24 22.46
CA MET A 1 -11.06 -17.97 21.05
C MET A 1 -11.18 -16.47 20.84
N ASN A 2 -10.21 -15.87 20.14
CA ASN A 2 -10.30 -14.45 19.82
C ASN A 2 -11.49 -14.20 18.89
N SER A 3 -12.14 -13.04 18.99
CA SER A 3 -13.15 -12.62 18.04
C SER A 3 -12.52 -12.48 16.63
N PRO A 4 -13.24 -12.82 15.55
CA PRO A 4 -12.72 -12.63 14.20
C PRO A 4 -12.43 -11.17 13.90
N ILE A 5 -11.27 -10.88 13.29
CA ILE A 5 -10.98 -9.58 12.69
C ILE A 5 -11.72 -9.52 11.35
N LYS A 6 -12.55 -8.50 11.16
CA LYS A 6 -13.27 -8.29 9.90
C LYS A 6 -12.42 -7.48 8.93
N VAL A 7 -12.19 -8.05 7.74
CA VAL A 7 -11.37 -7.44 6.69
C VAL A 7 -12.22 -7.22 5.44
N ALA A 8 -12.43 -5.97 5.06
CA ALA A 8 -13.04 -5.64 3.77
C ALA A 8 -11.98 -5.57 2.68
N ILE A 9 -12.29 -6.10 1.50
CA ILE A 9 -11.41 -6.06 0.32
C ILE A 9 -12.26 -5.64 -0.88
N THR A 10 -11.95 -4.49 -1.47
CA THR A 10 -12.60 -4.02 -2.70
C THR A 10 -11.89 -4.55 -3.93
N GLY A 11 -12.61 -4.77 -5.03
CA GLY A 11 -12.05 -5.42 -6.22
C GLY A 11 -11.66 -6.88 -5.94
N ALA A 12 -12.45 -7.57 -5.13
CA ALA A 12 -12.15 -8.88 -4.56
C ALA A 12 -12.04 -9.98 -5.63
N ALA A 13 -12.78 -9.90 -6.73
CA ALA A 13 -12.70 -10.82 -7.86
C ALA A 13 -11.59 -10.44 -8.87
N GLY A 14 -10.92 -9.29 -8.69
CA GLY A 14 -9.79 -8.89 -9.52
C GLY A 14 -8.52 -9.68 -9.19
N GLN A 15 -7.49 -9.61 -10.06
CA GLN A 15 -6.28 -10.42 -9.90
C GLN A 15 -5.53 -10.21 -8.58
N ILE A 16 -5.44 -8.95 -8.10
CA ILE A 16 -4.80 -8.66 -6.82
C ILE A 16 -5.70 -9.16 -5.68
N GLY A 17 -7.00 -8.85 -5.72
CA GLY A 17 -7.98 -9.31 -4.75
C GLY A 17 -7.92 -10.84 -4.62
N TYR A 18 -8.11 -11.56 -5.71
CA TYR A 18 -8.03 -13.01 -5.75
C TYR A 18 -6.72 -13.55 -5.11
N SER A 19 -5.56 -12.99 -5.49
CA SER A 19 -4.27 -13.42 -4.93
C SER A 19 -4.13 -13.11 -3.42
N LEU A 20 -4.89 -12.13 -2.92
CA LEU A 20 -4.83 -11.65 -1.53
C LEU A 20 -5.71 -12.48 -0.60
N LEU A 21 -6.94 -12.81 -1.04
CA LEU A 21 -8.00 -13.40 -0.22
C LEU A 21 -7.57 -14.71 0.47
N PHE A 22 -6.99 -15.64 -0.29
CA PHE A 22 -6.56 -16.94 0.23
C PHE A 22 -5.44 -16.80 1.27
N ARG A 23 -4.58 -15.82 1.11
CA ARG A 23 -3.51 -15.53 2.07
C ARG A 23 -4.04 -14.91 3.36
N VAL A 24 -5.01 -14.02 3.27
CA VAL A 24 -5.69 -13.48 4.46
C VAL A 24 -6.43 -14.60 5.20
N ALA A 25 -7.19 -15.40 4.47
CA ALA A 25 -7.96 -16.52 5.02
C ALA A 25 -7.08 -17.60 5.67
N SER A 26 -5.88 -17.86 5.13
CA SER A 26 -4.92 -18.82 5.67
C SER A 26 -4.15 -18.35 6.92
N GLY A 27 -4.30 -17.07 7.31
CA GLY A 27 -3.64 -16.51 8.49
C GLY A 27 -2.32 -15.78 8.22
N ALA A 28 -1.97 -15.53 6.95
CA ALA A 28 -0.74 -14.80 6.61
C ALA A 28 -0.74 -13.35 7.09
N LEU A 29 -1.92 -12.75 7.34
CA LEU A 29 -2.03 -11.35 7.72
C LEU A 29 -1.87 -11.10 9.23
N PHE A 30 -2.56 -11.88 10.06
CA PHE A 30 -2.63 -11.68 11.51
C PHE A 30 -2.07 -12.84 12.32
N GLY A 31 -1.43 -13.79 11.65
CA GLY A 31 -0.84 -14.97 12.27
C GLY A 31 -1.79 -16.18 12.35
N PRO A 32 -1.23 -17.35 12.74
CA PRO A 32 -1.90 -18.65 12.59
C PRO A 32 -3.00 -18.91 13.62
N ASN A 33 -3.21 -18.02 14.58
CA ASN A 33 -4.19 -18.19 15.66
C ASN A 33 -5.30 -17.13 15.66
N GLN A 34 -5.29 -16.19 14.71
CA GLN A 34 -6.27 -15.11 14.64
C GLN A 34 -7.35 -15.44 13.60
N PRO A 35 -8.60 -15.69 14.04
CA PRO A 35 -9.72 -15.85 13.10
C PRO A 35 -10.00 -14.57 12.32
N VAL A 36 -10.50 -14.72 11.09
CA VAL A 36 -10.88 -13.61 10.21
C VAL A 36 -12.27 -13.82 9.63
N GLN A 37 -12.95 -12.73 9.33
CA GLN A 37 -14.11 -12.67 8.45
C GLN A 37 -13.74 -11.81 7.25
N LEU A 38 -14.09 -12.25 6.05
CA LEU A 38 -13.85 -11.51 4.81
C LEU A 38 -15.13 -10.84 4.32
N ASN A 39 -15.08 -9.53 4.12
CA ASN A 39 -16.11 -8.77 3.44
C ASN A 39 -15.59 -8.41 2.04
N LEU A 40 -16.11 -9.10 1.03
CA LEU A 40 -15.68 -9.04 -0.36
C LEU A 40 -16.59 -8.09 -1.13
N ILE A 41 -16.01 -6.99 -1.62
CA ILE A 41 -16.78 -5.93 -2.26
C ILE A 41 -16.40 -5.86 -3.74
N GLU A 42 -17.41 -5.91 -4.59
CA GLU A 42 -17.25 -5.80 -6.04
C GLU A 42 -18.30 -4.90 -6.67
N ILE A 43 -18.03 -4.49 -7.90
CA ILE A 43 -19.02 -3.81 -8.71
C ILE A 43 -20.09 -4.80 -9.21
N PRO A 44 -21.34 -4.35 -9.44
CA PRO A 44 -22.43 -5.26 -9.85
C PRO A 44 -22.10 -6.20 -11.03
N PRO A 45 -21.39 -5.76 -12.09
CA PRO A 45 -21.03 -6.66 -13.19
C PRO A 45 -20.06 -7.79 -12.83
N ALA A 46 -19.33 -7.69 -11.72
CA ALA A 46 -18.35 -8.69 -11.28
C ALA A 46 -18.88 -9.64 -10.18
N LEU A 47 -20.15 -9.50 -9.76
CA LEU A 47 -20.72 -10.34 -8.70
C LEU A 47 -20.77 -11.84 -9.04
N ASP A 48 -20.93 -12.20 -10.31
CA ASP A 48 -20.91 -13.62 -10.69
C ASP A 48 -19.50 -14.21 -10.59
N ALA A 49 -18.48 -13.44 -10.97
CA ALA A 49 -17.09 -13.84 -10.75
C ALA A 49 -16.78 -13.94 -9.24
N LEU A 50 -17.31 -13.01 -8.43
CA LEU A 50 -17.13 -13.04 -6.98
C LEU A 50 -17.76 -14.27 -6.34
N LYS A 51 -18.90 -14.75 -6.83
CA LYS A 51 -19.51 -16.02 -6.37
C LYS A 51 -18.57 -17.21 -6.58
N GLY A 52 -17.89 -17.27 -7.73
CA GLY A 52 -16.88 -18.28 -8.01
C GLY A 52 -15.70 -18.23 -7.01
N VAL A 53 -15.23 -17.02 -6.69
CA VAL A 53 -14.16 -16.81 -5.70
C VAL A 53 -14.59 -17.28 -4.30
N VAL A 54 -15.85 -17.04 -3.90
CA VAL A 54 -16.41 -17.53 -2.62
C VAL A 54 -16.42 -19.06 -2.59
N MET A 55 -16.84 -19.72 -3.68
CA MET A 55 -16.82 -21.18 -3.75
C MET A 55 -15.40 -21.74 -3.56
N GLU A 56 -14.40 -21.14 -4.18
CA GLU A 56 -13.00 -21.56 -3.99
C GLU A 56 -12.49 -21.33 -2.56
N LEU A 57 -12.90 -20.24 -1.91
CA LEU A 57 -12.57 -20.01 -0.50
C LEU A 57 -13.21 -21.08 0.40
N ASP A 58 -14.45 -21.49 0.11
CA ASP A 58 -15.13 -22.57 0.82
C ASP A 58 -14.42 -23.91 0.58
N ASP A 59 -14.01 -24.21 -0.66
CA ASP A 59 -13.28 -25.43 -1.01
C ASP A 59 -11.92 -25.52 -0.32
N CYS A 60 -11.27 -24.37 -0.01
CA CYS A 60 -10.03 -24.34 0.76
C CYS A 60 -10.20 -24.77 2.22
N ALA A 61 -11.41 -24.72 2.78
CA ALA A 61 -11.72 -25.09 4.16
C ALA A 61 -10.78 -24.49 5.22
N PHE A 62 -10.41 -23.21 5.07
CA PHE A 62 -9.51 -22.54 5.98
C PHE A 62 -10.06 -22.46 7.41
N PRO A 63 -9.36 -23.03 8.42
CA PRO A 63 -9.89 -23.09 9.79
C PRO A 63 -10.03 -21.72 10.45
N LEU A 64 -9.30 -20.70 9.95
CA LEU A 64 -9.34 -19.33 10.47
C LEU A 64 -10.45 -18.48 9.84
N LEU A 65 -10.96 -18.86 8.67
CA LEU A 65 -12.05 -18.15 8.00
C LEU A 65 -13.38 -18.47 8.70
N LYS A 66 -14.01 -17.46 9.32
CA LYS A 66 -15.25 -17.63 10.12
C LYS A 66 -16.51 -17.11 9.45
N GLY A 67 -16.36 -16.41 8.34
CA GLY A 67 -17.48 -15.91 7.55
C GLY A 67 -17.03 -15.15 6.33
N ILE A 68 -17.90 -15.10 5.34
CA ILE A 68 -17.73 -14.35 4.10
C ILE A 68 -19.00 -13.54 3.87
N VAL A 69 -18.83 -12.24 3.59
CA VAL A 69 -19.88 -11.38 3.02
C VAL A 69 -19.42 -11.02 1.61
N ALA A 70 -20.26 -11.27 0.60
CA ALA A 70 -19.95 -10.94 -0.79
C ALA A 70 -21.05 -10.04 -1.35
N THR A 71 -20.72 -8.78 -1.67
CA THR A 71 -21.71 -7.76 -1.97
C THR A 71 -21.20 -6.68 -2.93
N ALA A 72 -22.15 -5.97 -3.57
CA ALA A 72 -21.86 -4.71 -4.27
C ALA A 72 -22.28 -3.48 -3.45
N ASP A 73 -22.91 -3.68 -2.30
CA ASP A 73 -23.33 -2.61 -1.40
C ASP A 73 -22.18 -2.22 -0.47
N LEU A 74 -21.74 -0.98 -0.56
CA LEU A 74 -20.64 -0.47 0.27
C LEU A 74 -21.01 -0.41 1.76
N ASP A 75 -22.26 -0.10 2.10
CA ASP A 75 -22.72 -0.03 3.49
C ASP A 75 -22.70 -1.42 4.16
N GLU A 76 -23.09 -2.45 3.41
CA GLU A 76 -22.99 -3.84 3.87
C GLU A 76 -21.54 -4.31 3.93
N GLY A 77 -20.76 -4.02 2.89
CA GLY A 77 -19.38 -4.46 2.75
C GLY A 77 -18.44 -3.91 3.81
N PHE A 78 -18.65 -2.66 4.22
CA PHE A 78 -17.81 -2.03 5.26
C PHE A 78 -18.38 -2.14 6.67
N ARG A 79 -19.48 -2.87 6.89
CA ARG A 79 -20.10 -3.00 8.20
C ARG A 79 -19.21 -3.67 9.24
N ASP A 80 -18.89 -2.93 10.30
CA ASP A 80 -18.08 -3.36 11.45
C ASP A 80 -16.67 -3.88 11.07
N VAL A 81 -16.09 -3.47 9.94
CA VAL A 81 -14.75 -3.92 9.54
C VAL A 81 -13.67 -3.23 10.37
N ASN A 82 -12.65 -3.98 10.78
CA ASN A 82 -11.46 -3.50 11.48
C ASN A 82 -10.34 -3.10 10.52
N TRP A 83 -10.31 -3.71 9.32
CA TRP A 83 -9.39 -3.37 8.25
C TRP A 83 -10.12 -3.27 6.91
N ALA A 84 -9.82 -2.22 6.15
CA ALA A 84 -10.28 -2.07 4.78
C ALA A 84 -9.07 -2.02 3.84
N MET A 85 -9.00 -2.97 2.90
CA MET A 85 -8.00 -3.00 1.83
C MET A 85 -8.68 -2.53 0.53
N LEU A 86 -8.40 -1.30 0.13
CA LEU A 86 -9.01 -0.67 -1.03
C LEU A 86 -8.16 -0.97 -2.27
N VAL A 87 -8.46 -2.07 -2.94
CA VAL A 87 -7.72 -2.60 -4.08
C VAL A 87 -8.35 -2.18 -5.40
N GLY A 88 -9.68 -2.16 -5.49
CA GLY A 88 -10.42 -1.85 -6.70
C GLY A 88 -10.19 -0.41 -7.18
N SER A 89 -9.71 -0.27 -8.39
CA SER A 89 -9.55 1.02 -9.08
C SER A 89 -9.62 0.83 -10.59
N VAL A 90 -9.98 1.89 -11.30
CA VAL A 90 -9.96 1.89 -12.78
C VAL A 90 -8.51 2.04 -13.23
N PRO A 91 -7.98 1.09 -14.05
CA PRO A 91 -6.63 1.20 -14.56
C PRO A 91 -6.53 2.27 -15.66
N ARG A 92 -5.35 2.91 -15.77
CA ARG A 92 -5.09 3.87 -16.84
C ARG A 92 -5.13 3.16 -18.20
N LYS A 93 -5.94 3.68 -19.11
CA LYS A 93 -6.04 3.22 -20.49
C LYS A 93 -5.14 4.07 -21.40
N ALA A 94 -4.76 3.53 -22.56
CA ALA A 94 -4.04 4.29 -23.57
C ALA A 94 -4.86 5.52 -24.00
N GLY A 95 -4.21 6.69 -24.04
CA GLY A 95 -4.86 7.96 -24.38
C GLY A 95 -5.62 8.64 -23.23
N MET A 96 -5.67 8.07 -22.05
CA MET A 96 -6.32 8.70 -20.88
C MET A 96 -5.36 9.68 -20.23
N GLU A 97 -5.80 10.93 -20.04
CA GLU A 97 -5.05 11.93 -19.29
C GLU A 97 -5.01 11.59 -17.79
N ARG A 98 -3.99 12.11 -17.09
CA ARG A 98 -3.83 11.87 -15.64
C ARG A 98 -5.02 12.42 -14.84
N GLY A 99 -5.47 13.62 -15.20
CA GLY A 99 -6.62 14.26 -14.55
C GLY A 99 -7.92 13.47 -14.69
N ASP A 100 -8.17 12.89 -15.87
CA ASP A 100 -9.37 12.06 -16.11
C ASP A 100 -9.35 10.82 -15.22
N LEU A 101 -8.20 10.16 -15.12
CA LEU A 101 -8.03 8.97 -14.26
C LEU A 101 -8.27 9.30 -12.79
N LEU A 102 -7.71 10.42 -12.32
CA LEU A 102 -7.90 10.91 -10.96
C LEU A 102 -9.36 11.26 -10.68
N GLY A 103 -10.05 11.90 -11.64
CA GLY A 103 -11.48 12.23 -11.52
C GLY A 103 -12.39 11.00 -11.45
N ILE A 104 -12.10 9.96 -12.26
CA ILE A 104 -12.88 8.70 -12.25
C ILE A 104 -12.64 7.94 -10.94
N ASN A 105 -11.39 7.71 -10.59
CA ASN A 105 -11.06 7.00 -9.34
C ASN A 105 -11.51 7.81 -8.12
N GLY A 106 -11.38 9.13 -8.14
CA GLY A 106 -11.79 9.98 -7.05
C GLY A 106 -13.23 9.78 -6.62
N LYS A 107 -14.17 9.64 -7.56
CA LYS A 107 -15.58 9.35 -7.24
C LYS A 107 -15.76 8.00 -6.52
N ILE A 108 -14.97 6.99 -6.92
CA ILE A 108 -14.97 5.67 -6.28
C ILE A 108 -14.50 5.80 -4.83
N PHE A 109 -13.38 6.49 -4.62
CA PHE A 109 -12.76 6.62 -3.30
C PHE A 109 -13.52 7.58 -2.36
N ILE A 110 -14.24 8.57 -2.88
CA ILE A 110 -15.21 9.35 -2.10
C ILE A 110 -16.29 8.44 -1.52
N GLY A 111 -16.96 7.64 -2.37
CA GLY A 111 -18.01 6.72 -1.93
C GLY A 111 -17.52 5.68 -0.92
N GLN A 112 -16.32 5.13 -1.14
CA GLN A 112 -15.72 4.18 -0.20
C GLN A 112 -15.35 4.86 1.13
N GLY A 113 -14.75 6.06 1.12
CA GLY A 113 -14.44 6.82 2.33
C GLY A 113 -15.68 7.09 3.18
N GLN A 114 -16.74 7.61 2.56
CA GLN A 114 -18.02 7.88 3.24
C GLN A 114 -18.69 6.63 3.80
N ALA A 115 -18.65 5.52 3.06
CA ALA A 115 -19.22 4.26 3.53
C ALA A 115 -18.43 3.65 4.70
N ILE A 116 -17.10 3.76 4.67
CA ILE A 116 -16.23 3.33 5.79
C ILE A 116 -16.52 4.19 7.03
N GLU A 117 -16.55 5.51 6.89
CA GLU A 117 -16.86 6.42 8.00
C GLU A 117 -18.20 6.10 8.68
N LYS A 118 -19.20 5.76 7.88
CA LYS A 118 -20.56 5.48 8.36
C LYS A 118 -20.69 4.11 9.03
N ASN A 119 -20.01 3.09 8.54
CA ASN A 119 -20.34 1.69 8.84
C ASN A 119 -19.21 0.88 9.50
N ALA A 120 -17.95 1.30 9.40
CA ALA A 120 -16.83 0.51 9.90
C ALA A 120 -16.73 0.56 11.43
N ALA A 121 -15.97 -0.37 11.99
CA ALA A 121 -15.67 -0.38 13.42
C ALA A 121 -14.88 0.88 13.83
N GLN A 122 -15.01 1.29 15.08
CA GLN A 122 -14.35 2.50 15.59
C GLN A 122 -12.81 2.43 15.52
N ASP A 123 -12.24 1.23 15.47
CA ASP A 123 -10.81 0.99 15.38
C ASP A 123 -10.34 0.72 13.95
N VAL A 124 -11.19 0.95 12.94
CA VAL A 124 -10.86 0.69 11.54
C VAL A 124 -9.55 1.33 11.10
N ARG A 125 -8.76 0.60 10.32
CA ARG A 125 -7.56 1.04 9.62
C ARG A 125 -7.71 0.74 8.12
N ILE A 126 -7.20 1.61 7.28
CA ILE A 126 -7.43 1.56 5.85
C ILE A 126 -6.10 1.51 5.10
N LEU A 127 -5.90 0.50 4.24
CA LEU A 127 -4.77 0.43 3.32
C LEU A 127 -5.26 0.57 1.89
N VAL A 128 -4.87 1.64 1.23
CA VAL A 128 -5.16 1.89 -0.18
C VAL A 128 -4.08 1.28 -1.06
N ILE A 129 -4.49 0.38 -1.97
CA ILE A 129 -3.63 -0.34 -2.91
C ILE A 129 -3.94 0.09 -4.35
N GLY A 130 -5.19 0.41 -4.63
CA GLY A 130 -5.67 0.85 -5.94
C GLY A 130 -5.01 2.15 -6.39
N ASN A 131 -4.41 2.15 -7.60
CA ASN A 131 -3.63 3.28 -8.11
C ASN A 131 -4.49 4.37 -8.77
N PRO A 132 -4.03 5.65 -8.63
CA PRO A 132 -2.85 6.15 -7.90
C PRO A 132 -3.11 6.17 -6.38
N CYS A 133 -2.43 5.28 -5.66
CA CYS A 133 -2.81 4.95 -4.28
C CYS A 133 -2.63 6.11 -3.28
N ASN A 134 -1.59 6.94 -3.42
CA ASN A 134 -1.39 8.09 -2.54
C ASN A 134 -2.56 9.09 -2.67
N THR A 135 -2.92 9.45 -3.89
CA THR A 135 -3.99 10.43 -4.16
C THR A 135 -5.36 9.84 -3.87
N ASN A 136 -5.60 8.58 -4.18
CA ASN A 136 -6.83 7.89 -3.82
C ASN A 136 -7.01 7.83 -2.30
N CYS A 137 -5.94 7.58 -1.54
CA CYS A 137 -5.94 7.63 -0.09
C CYS A 137 -6.25 9.04 0.44
N LEU A 138 -5.64 10.07 -0.15
CA LEU A 138 -5.92 11.46 0.19
C LEU A 138 -7.40 11.80 0.01
N ILE A 139 -8.00 11.39 -1.11
CA ILE A 139 -9.42 11.63 -1.40
C ILE A 139 -10.31 10.91 -0.38
N ALA A 140 -10.09 9.60 -0.17
CA ALA A 140 -10.90 8.82 0.76
C ALA A 140 -10.80 9.38 2.20
N MET A 141 -9.59 9.67 2.68
CA MET A 141 -9.34 10.25 4.00
C MET A 141 -10.06 11.58 4.21
N ASN A 142 -10.02 12.49 3.22
CA ASN A 142 -10.67 13.78 3.34
C ASN A 142 -12.21 13.70 3.25
N ASN A 143 -12.75 12.61 2.73
CA ASN A 143 -14.18 12.33 2.69
C ASN A 143 -14.67 11.42 3.83
N ALA A 144 -13.82 11.17 4.83
CA ALA A 144 -14.11 10.36 6.02
C ALA A 144 -13.46 11.00 7.25
N ARG A 145 -13.81 12.24 7.56
CA ARG A 145 -13.11 13.12 8.51
C ARG A 145 -13.22 12.70 9.98
N SER A 146 -14.20 11.88 10.34
CA SER A 146 -14.31 11.35 11.71
C SER A 146 -13.30 10.23 11.99
N ILE A 147 -12.67 9.65 10.95
CA ILE A 147 -11.62 8.65 11.10
C ILE A 147 -10.27 9.36 11.24
N PRO A 148 -9.50 9.10 12.31
CA PRO A 148 -8.19 9.70 12.51
C PRO A 148 -7.24 9.51 11.33
N GLN A 149 -6.47 10.54 10.98
CA GLN A 149 -5.58 10.53 9.82
C GLN A 149 -4.46 9.47 9.94
N ASP A 150 -4.08 9.10 11.15
CA ASP A 150 -3.08 8.05 11.45
C ASP A 150 -3.57 6.62 11.19
N ARG A 151 -4.82 6.46 10.75
CA ARG A 151 -5.41 5.17 10.35
C ARG A 151 -5.49 4.96 8.84
N TRP A 152 -5.01 5.93 8.05
CA TRP A 152 -5.00 5.89 6.60
C TRP A 152 -3.61 5.65 6.06
N PHE A 153 -3.48 4.64 5.21
CA PHE A 153 -2.22 4.18 4.63
C PHE A 153 -2.37 3.99 3.13
N ALA A 154 -1.29 4.23 2.36
CA ALA A 154 -1.20 3.82 0.97
C ALA A 154 0.04 2.94 0.76
N MET A 155 -0.08 1.96 -0.15
CA MET A 155 0.92 0.91 -0.29
C MET A 155 2.12 1.35 -1.12
N THR A 156 3.29 1.46 -0.47
CA THR A 156 4.60 1.59 -1.11
C THR A 156 5.53 0.40 -0.82
N ARG A 157 5.02 -0.60 -0.08
CA ARG A 157 5.77 -1.81 0.28
C ARG A 157 6.20 -2.64 -0.93
N LEU A 158 5.41 -2.63 -2.02
CA LEU A 158 5.81 -3.33 -3.24
C LEU A 158 7.12 -2.77 -3.80
N ASP A 159 7.29 -1.46 -3.76
CA ASP A 159 8.50 -0.80 -4.25
C ASP A 159 9.68 -1.05 -3.30
N GLU A 160 9.44 -1.07 -1.99
CA GLU A 160 10.42 -1.48 -1.00
C GLU A 160 10.90 -2.91 -1.25
N ASN A 161 9.98 -3.86 -1.44
CA ASN A 161 10.32 -5.25 -1.72
C ASN A 161 11.13 -5.39 -3.02
N ARG A 162 10.80 -4.62 -4.05
CA ARG A 162 11.57 -4.53 -5.31
C ARG A 162 12.98 -4.01 -5.07
N ALA A 163 13.11 -2.93 -4.30
CA ALA A 163 14.39 -2.33 -3.98
C ALA A 163 15.27 -3.27 -3.17
N LYS A 164 14.71 -3.89 -2.12
CA LYS A 164 15.43 -4.89 -1.30
C LYS A 164 15.93 -6.07 -2.14
N ALA A 165 15.07 -6.62 -2.99
CA ALA A 165 15.44 -7.75 -3.85
C ALA A 165 16.58 -7.39 -4.83
N GLN A 166 16.59 -6.17 -5.39
CA GLN A 166 17.65 -5.74 -6.30
C GLN A 166 18.98 -5.48 -5.59
N LEU A 167 18.96 -4.86 -4.39
CA LEU A 167 20.16 -4.69 -3.59
C LEU A 167 20.74 -6.03 -3.17
N ALA A 168 19.90 -6.95 -2.69
CA ALA A 168 20.32 -8.30 -2.32
C ALA A 168 20.95 -9.05 -3.50
N GLN A 169 20.32 -9.01 -4.68
CA GLN A 169 20.83 -9.64 -5.89
C GLN A 169 22.17 -9.05 -6.34
N LYS A 170 22.32 -7.72 -6.31
CA LYS A 170 23.57 -7.03 -6.69
C LYS A 170 24.70 -7.34 -5.71
N ALA A 171 24.40 -7.44 -4.43
CA ALA A 171 25.37 -7.78 -3.38
C ALA A 171 25.65 -9.28 -3.25
N GLY A 172 24.82 -10.15 -3.85
CA GLY A 172 24.98 -11.62 -3.74
C GLY A 172 24.62 -12.16 -2.36
N VAL A 173 23.64 -11.55 -1.67
CA VAL A 173 23.20 -11.93 -0.32
C VAL A 173 21.72 -12.32 -0.30
N ASP A 174 21.25 -12.88 0.81
CA ASP A 174 19.82 -13.11 1.04
C ASP A 174 19.06 -11.78 1.19
N VAL A 175 17.81 -11.75 0.74
CA VAL A 175 16.97 -10.53 0.83
C VAL A 175 16.72 -10.10 2.27
N THR A 176 16.76 -11.00 3.23
CA THR A 176 16.62 -10.71 4.67
C THR A 176 17.81 -9.94 5.24
N SER A 177 18.96 -9.97 4.57
CA SER A 177 20.13 -9.14 4.91
C SER A 177 19.93 -7.64 4.63
N VAL A 178 18.92 -7.29 3.81
CA VAL A 178 18.65 -5.89 3.45
C VAL A 178 17.62 -5.30 4.40
N THR A 179 18.02 -4.30 5.18
CA THR A 179 17.20 -3.58 6.16
C THR A 179 17.20 -2.09 5.89
N ASN A 180 16.39 -1.33 6.63
CA ASN A 180 16.35 0.13 6.56
C ASN A 180 16.09 0.69 5.15
N MET A 181 15.42 -0.07 4.28
CA MET A 181 15.02 0.43 2.96
C MET A 181 13.86 1.39 3.11
N THR A 182 13.99 2.57 2.50
CA THR A 182 12.91 3.56 2.43
C THR A 182 12.55 3.83 0.98
N ILE A 183 11.26 3.82 0.72
CA ILE A 183 10.69 4.44 -0.48
C ILE A 183 10.12 5.78 -0.05
N TRP A 184 10.63 6.88 -0.63
CA TRP A 184 10.15 8.22 -0.35
C TRP A 184 9.14 8.69 -1.41
N GLY A 185 8.13 9.45 -0.95
CA GLY A 185 7.25 10.22 -1.82
C GLY A 185 6.05 9.45 -2.37
N ASN A 186 5.79 9.61 -3.67
CA ASN A 186 4.64 9.07 -4.39
C ASN A 186 4.92 7.67 -4.93
N HIS A 187 3.91 6.78 -4.94
CA HIS A 187 3.99 5.51 -5.65
C HIS A 187 3.89 5.72 -7.17
N SER A 188 4.94 6.26 -7.77
CA SER A 188 5.02 6.65 -9.19
C SER A 188 6.43 6.52 -9.73
N ALA A 189 6.66 7.03 -10.94
CA ALA A 189 8.00 7.09 -11.53
C ALA A 189 8.93 8.11 -10.83
N THR A 190 8.43 8.91 -9.88
CA THR A 190 9.24 9.84 -9.08
C THR A 190 9.60 9.27 -7.70
N GLN A 191 9.10 8.10 -7.33
CA GLN A 191 9.48 7.44 -6.08
C GLN A 191 10.99 7.34 -5.93
N TYR A 192 11.49 7.55 -4.72
CA TYR A 192 12.91 7.44 -4.46
C TYR A 192 13.22 6.27 -3.51
N PRO A 193 13.81 5.16 -4.00
CA PRO A 193 14.34 4.10 -3.17
C PRO A 193 15.70 4.53 -2.60
N ASP A 194 15.74 4.80 -1.30
CA ASP A 194 16.87 5.38 -0.60
C ASP A 194 17.93 4.34 -0.25
N PHE A 195 18.86 4.13 -1.15
CA PHE A 195 19.97 3.22 -0.96
C PHE A 195 21.06 3.76 -0.03
N TYR A 196 21.12 5.08 0.22
CA TYR A 196 22.12 5.66 1.13
C TYR A 196 21.86 5.28 2.59
N ASN A 197 20.59 5.16 2.99
CA ASN A 197 20.20 4.77 4.34
C ASN A 197 19.89 3.28 4.47
N ALA A 198 19.73 2.55 3.36
CA ALA A 198 19.58 1.11 3.36
C ALA A 198 20.85 0.42 3.88
N LYS A 199 20.66 -0.74 4.54
CA LYS A 199 21.76 -1.55 5.06
C LYS A 199 21.74 -2.94 4.45
N ILE A 200 22.94 -3.52 4.30
CA ILE A 200 23.18 -4.90 3.89
C ILE A 200 24.08 -5.52 4.96
N ASP A 201 23.57 -6.52 5.68
CA ASP A 201 24.25 -7.14 6.84
C ASP A 201 24.73 -6.08 7.87
N GLY A 202 23.88 -5.07 8.12
CA GLY A 202 24.14 -3.98 9.08
C GLY A 202 25.08 -2.87 8.59
N ARG A 203 25.73 -3.02 7.41
CA ARG A 203 26.59 -2.02 6.79
C ARG A 203 25.78 -1.17 5.78
N SER A 204 26.22 0.07 5.52
CA SER A 204 25.58 0.89 4.47
C SER A 204 25.58 0.15 3.13
N ALA A 205 24.41 0.15 2.44
CA ALA A 205 24.31 -0.46 1.11
C ALA A 205 25.28 0.19 0.10
N ALA A 206 25.53 1.48 0.23
CA ALA A 206 26.49 2.21 -0.61
C ALA A 206 27.96 1.87 -0.31
N GLU A 207 28.28 1.33 0.87
CA GLU A 207 29.60 0.78 1.18
C GLU A 207 29.78 -0.65 0.69
N VAL A 208 28.74 -1.44 0.68
CA VAL A 208 28.74 -2.84 0.21
C VAL A 208 28.74 -2.89 -1.32
N ILE A 209 27.88 -2.08 -1.94
CA ILE A 209 27.77 -1.94 -3.40
C ILE A 209 28.54 -0.69 -3.79
N THR A 210 29.79 -0.84 -4.19
CA THR A 210 30.67 0.31 -4.54
C THR A 210 30.42 0.90 -5.92
N ASP A 211 29.50 0.31 -6.71
CA ASP A 211 29.08 0.82 -8.01
C ASP A 211 28.02 1.93 -7.83
N GLU A 212 28.49 3.13 -7.49
CA GLU A 212 27.62 4.28 -7.25
C GLU A 212 26.82 4.68 -8.49
N SER A 213 27.38 4.52 -9.68
CA SER A 213 26.69 4.84 -10.93
C SER A 213 25.48 3.93 -11.15
N TRP A 214 25.59 2.67 -10.77
CA TRP A 214 24.46 1.73 -10.79
C TRP A 214 23.41 2.11 -9.73
N LEU A 215 23.83 2.44 -8.50
CA LEU A 215 22.90 2.84 -7.42
C LEU A 215 22.10 4.08 -7.78
N GLN A 216 22.75 5.12 -8.29
CA GLN A 216 22.09 6.39 -8.65
C GLN A 216 21.29 6.30 -9.97
N GLY A 217 21.62 5.36 -10.85
CA GLY A 217 21.06 5.21 -12.19
C GLY A 217 20.13 3.99 -12.31
N GLU A 218 20.68 2.84 -12.68
CA GLU A 218 19.93 1.64 -13.05
C GLU A 218 19.08 1.08 -11.90
N PHE A 219 19.58 1.10 -10.67
CA PHE A 219 18.84 0.64 -9.49
C PHE A 219 17.54 1.45 -9.32
N ILE A 220 17.64 2.78 -9.24
CA ILE A 220 16.46 3.65 -9.06
C ILE A 220 15.48 3.44 -10.22
N LYS A 221 15.97 3.52 -11.45
CA LYS A 221 15.16 3.35 -12.66
C LYS A 221 14.45 2.00 -12.72
N SER A 222 15.16 0.95 -12.36
CA SER A 222 14.65 -0.41 -12.34
C SER A 222 13.51 -0.58 -11.33
N VAL A 223 13.62 -0.01 -10.12
CA VAL A 223 12.54 0.00 -9.12
C VAL A 223 11.34 0.79 -9.64
N GLN A 224 11.56 2.01 -10.14
CA GLN A 224 10.50 2.89 -10.64
C GLN A 224 9.73 2.29 -11.82
N GLN A 225 10.42 1.58 -12.73
CA GLN A 225 9.86 1.07 -13.99
C GLN A 225 9.46 -0.41 -13.92
N ARG A 226 9.65 -1.09 -12.78
CA ARG A 226 9.36 -2.53 -12.66
C ARG A 226 7.93 -2.90 -13.04
N GLY A 227 6.97 -2.07 -12.67
CA GLY A 227 5.56 -2.29 -13.03
C GLY A 227 5.35 -2.33 -14.55
N ALA A 228 5.91 -1.36 -15.27
CA ALA A 228 5.83 -1.31 -16.73
C ALA A 228 6.56 -2.49 -17.39
N ALA A 229 7.71 -2.89 -16.87
CA ALA A 229 8.47 -4.05 -17.34
C ALA A 229 7.66 -5.36 -17.19
N ILE A 230 6.95 -5.54 -16.06
CA ILE A 230 6.08 -6.70 -15.84
C ILE A 230 4.91 -6.69 -16.81
N ILE A 231 4.26 -5.55 -17.04
CA ILE A 231 3.17 -5.44 -18.01
C ILE A 231 3.66 -5.80 -19.40
N LYS A 232 4.84 -5.30 -19.80
CA LYS A 232 5.44 -5.62 -21.10
C LYS A 232 5.73 -7.12 -21.27
N ALA A 233 6.21 -7.78 -20.21
CA ALA A 233 6.57 -9.20 -20.28
C ALA A 233 5.37 -10.14 -20.12
N ARG A 234 4.42 -9.80 -19.22
CA ARG A 234 3.31 -10.67 -18.83
C ARG A 234 1.99 -10.35 -19.51
N GLY A 235 1.84 -9.14 -20.08
CA GLY A 235 0.58 -8.62 -20.63
C GLY A 235 -0.40 -8.11 -19.56
N LEU A 236 -0.07 -8.28 -18.30
CA LEU A 236 -0.92 -7.93 -17.15
C LEU A 236 -0.09 -7.26 -16.06
N SER A 237 -0.73 -6.45 -15.23
CA SER A 237 -0.10 -5.81 -14.07
C SER A 237 0.34 -6.83 -13.00
N SER A 238 1.20 -6.40 -12.09
CA SER A 238 1.59 -7.17 -10.92
C SER A 238 0.36 -7.54 -10.10
N ALA A 239 0.19 -8.80 -9.77
CA ALA A 239 -0.91 -9.29 -8.95
C ALA A 239 -0.40 -9.99 -7.68
N GLY A 240 0.31 -11.10 -7.82
CA GLY A 240 0.85 -11.87 -6.69
C GLY A 240 1.81 -11.05 -5.82
N SER A 241 2.74 -10.29 -6.43
CA SER A 241 3.66 -9.43 -5.68
C SER A 241 2.96 -8.23 -5.03
N ALA A 242 1.90 -7.69 -5.65
CA ALA A 242 1.10 -6.62 -5.05
C ALA A 242 0.28 -7.15 -3.85
N ALA A 243 -0.31 -8.33 -3.98
CA ALA A 243 -0.99 -9.01 -2.86
C ALA A 243 -0.02 -9.29 -1.70
N ASN A 244 1.18 -9.81 -2.00
CA ASN A 244 2.21 -10.02 -0.99
C ASN A 244 2.57 -8.72 -0.27
N ALA A 245 2.82 -7.65 -1.01
CA ALA A 245 3.15 -6.35 -0.43
C ALA A 245 2.01 -5.76 0.41
N GLY A 246 0.75 -6.02 0.05
CA GLY A 246 -0.42 -5.67 0.87
C GLY A 246 -0.42 -6.38 2.22
N ILE A 247 -0.12 -7.68 2.23
CA ILE A 247 0.06 -8.46 3.47
C ILE A 247 1.22 -7.88 4.29
N ASP A 248 2.40 -7.73 3.66
CA ASP A 248 3.61 -7.21 4.34
C ASP A 248 3.37 -5.82 4.94
N SER A 249 2.61 -4.95 4.25
CA SER A 249 2.27 -3.60 4.73
C SER A 249 1.50 -3.67 6.05
N ILE A 250 0.41 -4.43 6.10
CA ILE A 250 -0.42 -4.53 7.31
C ILE A 250 0.35 -5.27 8.42
N THR A 251 1.01 -6.37 8.10
CA THR A 251 1.81 -7.12 9.09
C THR A 251 2.86 -6.23 9.75
N SER A 252 3.54 -5.36 8.96
CA SER A 252 4.53 -4.40 9.50
C SER A 252 3.91 -3.30 10.36
N LEU A 253 2.61 -2.98 10.19
CA LEU A 253 1.89 -1.99 11.01
C LEU A 253 1.32 -2.57 12.31
N VAL A 254 1.04 -3.88 12.35
CA VAL A 254 0.46 -4.54 13.52
C VAL A 254 1.47 -5.29 14.37
N SER A 255 2.63 -5.60 13.81
CA SER A 255 3.75 -6.26 14.51
C SER A 255 4.83 -5.25 14.87
N ASP A 256 5.54 -5.52 15.96
CA ASP A 256 6.67 -4.68 16.37
C ASP A 256 7.79 -4.74 15.31
N THR A 257 8.23 -3.57 14.86
CA THR A 257 9.40 -3.48 13.96
C THR A 257 10.66 -3.90 14.70
N PRO A 258 11.53 -4.72 14.09
CA PRO A 258 12.82 -5.07 14.70
C PRO A 258 13.63 -3.83 15.10
N GLU A 259 14.41 -3.96 16.17
CA GLU A 259 15.23 -2.87 16.66
C GLU A 259 16.23 -2.38 15.58
N GLY A 260 16.28 -1.08 15.37
CA GLY A 260 17.15 -0.46 14.37
C GLY A 260 16.66 -0.54 12.93
N ASP A 261 15.53 -1.21 12.66
CA ASP A 261 14.92 -1.29 11.32
C ASP A 261 13.69 -0.38 11.18
N TRP A 262 13.18 -0.28 9.97
CA TRP A 262 11.92 0.38 9.59
C TRP A 262 11.39 -0.18 8.28
N HIS A 263 10.20 0.20 7.91
CA HIS A 263 9.57 -0.15 6.64
C HIS A 263 8.93 1.07 5.99
N SER A 264 8.60 0.97 4.71
CA SER A 264 8.00 2.07 3.95
C SER A 264 6.48 1.91 3.88
N VAL A 265 5.77 2.97 4.21
CA VAL A 265 4.34 3.11 3.97
C VAL A 265 4.01 4.57 3.75
N ALA A 266 3.09 4.86 2.83
CA ALA A 266 2.60 6.22 2.66
C ALA A 266 1.54 6.51 3.73
N VAL A 267 1.74 7.63 4.43
CA VAL A 267 0.91 8.12 5.53
C VAL A 267 0.63 9.60 5.37
N CYS A 268 -0.35 10.12 6.10
CA CYS A 268 -0.61 11.54 6.16
C CYS A 268 0.59 12.26 6.79
N SER A 269 1.20 13.16 6.03
CA SER A 269 2.38 13.91 6.47
C SER A 269 2.03 14.83 7.65
N ASP A 270 2.88 14.79 8.68
CA ASP A 270 2.85 15.69 9.82
C ASP A 270 3.81 16.89 9.68
N GLY A 271 4.45 17.03 8.52
CA GLY A 271 5.49 18.02 8.22
C GLY A 271 6.91 17.49 8.35
N SER A 272 7.09 16.20 8.68
CA SER A 272 8.42 15.58 8.72
C SER A 272 9.13 15.70 7.39
N TYR A 273 10.45 15.89 7.45
CA TYR A 273 11.32 15.98 6.27
C TYR A 273 10.89 17.05 5.27
N ASP A 274 10.27 18.13 5.75
CA ASP A 274 9.76 19.25 4.95
C ASP A 274 8.68 18.85 3.91
N VAL A 275 8.08 17.69 4.08
CA VAL A 275 6.91 17.28 3.29
C VAL A 275 5.67 18.01 3.81
N PRO A 276 4.94 18.76 2.98
CA PRO A 276 3.78 19.53 3.42
C PRO A 276 2.77 18.67 4.20
N LYS A 277 2.26 19.22 5.31
CA LYS A 277 1.26 18.55 6.14
C LYS A 277 0.00 18.22 5.34
N GLY A 278 -0.57 17.06 5.61
CA GLY A 278 -1.80 16.61 4.98
C GLY A 278 -1.62 15.86 3.65
N LEU A 279 -0.44 15.89 3.03
CA LEU A 279 -0.15 15.03 1.88
C LEU A 279 -0.01 13.57 2.31
N ILE A 280 -0.49 12.65 1.49
CA ILE A 280 -0.19 11.21 1.66
C ILE A 280 1.13 10.92 0.95
N SER A 281 2.19 10.76 1.71
CA SER A 281 3.55 10.54 1.22
C SER A 281 4.19 9.35 1.92
N SER A 282 5.04 8.63 1.21
CA SER A 282 5.79 7.51 1.78
C SER A 282 6.96 7.99 2.60
N PHE A 283 7.13 7.36 3.78
CA PHE A 283 8.15 7.64 4.77
C PHE A 283 8.72 6.32 5.34
N PRO A 284 9.90 6.37 5.99
CA PRO A 284 10.31 5.31 6.89
C PRO A 284 9.41 5.32 8.13
N VAL A 285 8.80 4.19 8.43
CA VAL A 285 7.85 4.03 9.54
C VAL A 285 8.28 2.88 10.43
N ARG A 286 8.06 3.03 11.72
CA ARG A 286 8.27 2.01 12.73
C ARG A 286 6.97 1.76 13.49
N ALA A 287 6.66 0.50 13.77
CA ALA A 287 5.53 0.12 14.60
C ALA A 287 5.99 -0.52 15.90
N ARG A 288 5.28 -0.22 17.02
CA ARG A 288 5.48 -0.85 18.31
C ARG A 288 4.17 -0.85 19.12
N GLY A 289 3.79 -2.00 19.67
CA GLY A 289 2.58 -2.14 20.48
C GLY A 289 1.31 -1.74 19.72
N GLY A 290 1.23 -1.99 18.41
CA GLY A 290 0.09 -1.64 17.56
C GLY A 290 -0.03 -0.16 17.21
N LYS A 291 0.95 0.68 17.59
CA LYS A 291 1.09 2.08 17.18
C LYS A 291 2.24 2.20 16.22
N TRP A 292 2.18 3.17 15.31
CA TRP A 292 3.23 3.47 14.36
C TRP A 292 3.69 4.93 14.48
N GLU A 293 4.89 5.20 14.02
CA GLU A 293 5.46 6.55 13.95
C GLU A 293 6.37 6.70 12.73
N ILE A 294 6.48 7.92 12.20
CA ILE A 294 7.51 8.26 11.22
C ILE A 294 8.86 8.26 11.92
N VAL A 295 9.81 7.50 11.41
CA VAL A 295 11.20 7.50 11.92
C VAL A 295 11.82 8.86 11.68
N ARG A 296 12.36 9.48 12.73
CA ARG A 296 12.99 10.80 12.69
C ARG A 296 14.50 10.70 12.56
N GLY A 297 15.11 11.76 12.03
CA GLY A 297 16.56 11.90 12.02
C GLY A 297 17.30 11.08 10.96
N VAL A 298 16.59 10.51 9.97
CA VAL A 298 17.24 9.91 8.80
C VAL A 298 17.98 11.00 8.04
N GLN A 299 19.29 10.79 7.83
CA GLN A 299 20.14 11.79 7.17
C GLN A 299 19.90 11.77 5.67
N LEU A 300 19.65 12.94 5.10
CA LEU A 300 19.40 13.11 3.67
C LEU A 300 20.50 14.00 3.08
N ASN A 301 21.27 13.45 2.15
CA ASN A 301 22.21 14.23 1.37
C ASN A 301 21.48 15.03 0.26
N GLU A 302 22.20 15.87 -0.48
CA GLU A 302 21.62 16.71 -1.56
C GLU A 302 20.94 15.87 -2.65
N PHE A 303 21.52 14.71 -3.01
CA PHE A 303 20.94 13.82 -4.00
C PHE A 303 19.57 13.28 -3.53
N SER A 304 19.53 12.72 -2.32
CA SER A 304 18.29 12.21 -1.72
C SER A 304 17.23 13.31 -1.61
N ARG A 305 17.63 14.50 -1.13
CA ARG A 305 16.73 15.66 -1.00
C ARG A 305 16.13 16.04 -2.36
N SER A 306 16.94 16.15 -3.41
CA SER A 306 16.46 16.50 -4.74
C SER A 306 15.43 15.51 -5.30
N LYS A 307 15.63 14.21 -5.03
CA LYS A 307 14.70 13.16 -5.44
C LYS A 307 13.38 13.21 -4.66
N ILE A 308 13.47 13.40 -3.34
CA ILE A 308 12.30 13.53 -2.48
C ILE A 308 11.48 14.75 -2.89
N ASP A 309 12.12 15.91 -3.09
CA ASP A 309 11.45 17.15 -3.48
C ASP A 309 10.74 17.01 -4.85
N ALA A 310 11.32 16.27 -5.79
CA ALA A 310 10.67 15.99 -7.06
C ALA A 310 9.38 15.16 -6.89
N SER A 311 9.41 14.15 -6.02
CA SER A 311 8.26 13.31 -5.75
C SER A 311 7.17 14.05 -4.93
N VAL A 312 7.58 14.91 -4.00
CA VAL A 312 6.66 15.75 -3.23
C VAL A 312 5.96 16.77 -4.14
N ARG A 313 6.67 17.40 -5.07
CA ARG A 313 6.04 18.29 -6.07
C ARG A 313 4.97 17.56 -6.89
N GLU A 314 5.24 16.33 -7.33
CA GLU A 314 4.24 15.52 -8.04
C GLU A 314 2.98 15.28 -7.18
N LEU A 315 3.14 14.97 -5.88
CA LEU A 315 2.01 14.82 -4.96
C LEU A 315 1.22 16.12 -4.80
N GLN A 316 1.87 17.27 -4.74
CA GLN A 316 1.20 18.57 -4.68
C GLN A 316 0.43 18.89 -5.97
N GLU A 317 0.99 18.55 -7.12
CA GLU A 317 0.32 18.66 -8.43
C GLU A 317 -0.93 17.76 -8.47
N GLU A 318 -0.81 16.49 -8.03
CA GLU A 318 -1.96 15.57 -7.96
C GLU A 318 -3.03 16.09 -6.98
N GLN A 319 -2.63 16.59 -5.81
CA GLN A 319 -3.57 17.21 -4.86
C GLN A 319 -4.32 18.39 -5.48
N SER A 320 -3.63 19.23 -6.25
CA SER A 320 -4.23 20.37 -6.94
C SER A 320 -5.26 19.92 -7.99
N LEU A 321 -4.97 18.85 -8.74
CA LEU A 321 -5.87 18.29 -9.74
C LEU A 321 -7.15 17.70 -9.15
N VAL A 322 -7.11 17.28 -7.89
CA VAL A 322 -8.27 16.69 -7.19
C VAL A 322 -8.88 17.62 -6.14
N SER A 323 -8.51 18.91 -6.13
CA SER A 323 -8.95 19.86 -5.10
C SER A 323 -10.47 19.93 -4.94
N GLU A 324 -11.24 19.81 -6.04
CA GLU A 324 -12.70 19.78 -6.01
C GLU A 324 -13.30 18.52 -5.36
N LEU A 325 -12.49 17.46 -5.22
CA LEU A 325 -12.87 16.19 -4.58
C LEU A 325 -12.54 16.17 -3.08
N LEU A 326 -11.83 17.19 -2.61
CA LEU A 326 -11.45 17.35 -1.21
C LEU A 326 -12.41 18.38 -0.58
N PRO A 327 -13.32 17.95 0.32
CA PRO A 327 -14.23 18.89 0.96
C PRO A 327 -13.46 19.93 1.78
N ASN A 328 -13.95 21.18 1.81
CA ASN A 328 -13.40 22.31 2.60
C ASN A 328 -13.50 22.07 4.11
#